data_e42d869b008fa9d3fa70bc3884b69961
#
_entry.id   e42d869b008fa9d3fa70bc3884b69961
#
_cell.length_a   1.000
_cell.length_b   1.000
_cell.length_c   1.000
_cell.angle_alpha   90.00
_cell.angle_beta   90.00
_cell.angle_gamma   90.00
#
_symmetry.space_group_name_H-M   'P 1'
#
loop_
_entity.id
_entity.type
_entity.pdbx_description
1 polymer ?
#
loop_
_entity_poly.entity_id
_entity_poly.type
_entity_poly.pdbx_seq_one_letter_code
_entity_poly.pdbx_strand_id
1 'polypeptide(L)'
;MHLTVFQSGKGDCLILENSKRSARILVDGGMPAAYREHVAPSVGKLKKIDVVYVSHIDQDHIGGILKMLDDDVAWRVHKFQTDGGNSKHKKPAVPRPPTPNKIWHNAFHEQLKKNAGAVEEALAAAAPVLNAADLVKMREAGLAVSELVASVREAIQVSRRIGKKQLGIPLNPEAKGKLMMARAGQKPFTVGGMKVTILGPTAKDLELLRKNWNKWLRDNEKALKTIREKAAKDEKSFGTSDVGRLLRAISLPAEAFGNPESVTPPNLASLTLLVEEGGSSILLTGDARGDQILAGLRAVGRLADGATFAVDVLKVPHHGSENNVDQAFCDTVIARDYVFCGNGEHENPDPRVVDLIAKARLKSAPTSFKFWFSSSESVVDKQPASDHMAAIEKLVKRLAKSSKGRLKFQFLKSGSSMAVT
;
A
#
# COMPACT_ATOMS: atom_id res chain seq x y z
N MET A 1 -10.83 18.34 7.09
CA MET A 1 -10.77 17.11 6.23
C MET A 1 -11.53 15.99 6.90
N HIS A 2 -12.03 15.01 6.13
CA HIS A 2 -12.67 13.81 6.65
C HIS A 2 -11.90 12.58 6.19
N LEU A 3 -11.59 11.69 7.12
CA LEU A 3 -10.87 10.45 6.85
C LEU A 3 -11.76 9.26 7.22
N THR A 4 -12.02 8.40 6.25
CA THR A 4 -12.70 7.11 6.44
C THR A 4 -11.70 5.98 6.24
N VAL A 5 -11.64 5.05 7.18
CA VAL A 5 -10.76 3.88 7.15
C VAL A 5 -11.61 2.63 6.94
N PHE A 6 -11.20 1.77 6.02
CA PHE A 6 -11.94 0.55 5.68
C PHE A 6 -11.32 -0.69 6.32
N GLN A 7 -12.15 -1.73 6.47
CA GLN A 7 -11.67 -3.09 6.68
C GLN A 7 -11.04 -3.59 5.37
N SER A 8 -9.73 -3.54 5.30
CA SER A 8 -8.95 -3.75 4.07
C SER A 8 -8.12 -5.04 4.06
N GLY A 9 -8.41 -5.95 5.01
CA GLY A 9 -7.58 -7.13 5.26
C GLY A 9 -6.29 -6.73 5.97
N LYS A 10 -5.17 -7.31 5.56
CA LYS A 10 -3.85 -6.99 6.14
C LYS A 10 -3.28 -5.63 5.69
N GLY A 11 -3.86 -5.01 4.65
CA GLY A 11 -3.33 -3.82 4.00
C GLY A 11 -4.08 -2.52 4.31
N ASP A 12 -3.81 -1.50 3.50
CA ASP A 12 -4.37 -0.17 3.66
C ASP A 12 -5.51 0.11 2.66
N CYS A 13 -6.61 0.68 3.13
CA CYS A 13 -7.59 1.36 2.28
C CYS A 13 -8.30 2.47 3.05
N LEU A 14 -8.14 3.72 2.56
CA LEU A 14 -8.75 4.88 3.19
C LEU A 14 -9.36 5.81 2.12
N ILE A 15 -10.37 6.57 2.50
CA ILE A 15 -10.86 7.69 1.70
C ILE A 15 -10.63 8.99 2.48
N LEU A 16 -9.88 9.89 1.88
CA LEU A 16 -9.69 11.25 2.37
C LEU A 16 -10.53 12.21 1.55
N GLU A 17 -11.38 12.97 2.23
CA GLU A 17 -12.20 14.02 1.64
C GLU A 17 -11.79 15.40 2.20
N ASN A 18 -11.86 16.43 1.35
CA ASN A 18 -11.71 17.79 1.84
C ASN A 18 -12.88 18.17 2.78
N SER A 19 -12.76 19.29 3.50
CA SER A 19 -13.77 19.75 4.48
C SER A 19 -15.17 19.90 3.90
N LYS A 20 -15.28 20.23 2.60
CA LYS A 20 -16.56 20.38 1.87
C LYS A 20 -17.06 19.06 1.26
N ARG A 21 -16.35 17.96 1.41
CA ARG A 21 -16.61 16.65 0.76
C ARG A 21 -16.79 16.72 -0.76
N SER A 22 -16.17 17.71 -1.39
CA SER A 22 -16.26 17.97 -2.83
C SER A 22 -15.08 17.38 -3.61
N ALA A 23 -13.98 17.04 -2.95
CA ALA A 23 -12.82 16.40 -3.51
C ALA A 23 -12.38 15.19 -2.68
N ARG A 24 -11.92 14.12 -3.36
CA ARG A 24 -11.63 12.81 -2.76
C ARG A 24 -10.32 12.24 -3.25
N ILE A 25 -9.55 11.71 -2.30
CA ILE A 25 -8.38 10.88 -2.55
C ILE A 25 -8.70 9.48 -2.01
N LEU A 26 -8.72 8.47 -2.87
CA LEU A 26 -8.72 7.07 -2.46
C LEU A 26 -7.26 6.67 -2.22
N VAL A 27 -6.95 6.28 -1.00
CA VAL A 27 -5.62 5.93 -0.52
C VAL A 27 -5.52 4.42 -0.44
N ASP A 28 -4.75 3.82 -1.32
CA ASP A 28 -4.58 2.39 -1.48
C ASP A 28 -5.91 1.61 -1.64
N GLY A 29 -5.85 0.32 -1.82
CA GLY A 29 -7.04 -0.49 -2.10
C GLY A 29 -7.25 -1.68 -1.17
N GLY A 30 -6.26 -1.98 -0.33
CA GLY A 30 -6.28 -3.20 0.47
C GLY A 30 -6.17 -4.47 -0.37
N MET A 31 -6.43 -5.59 0.27
CA MET A 31 -6.50 -6.90 -0.39
C MET A 31 -7.67 -6.96 -1.36
N PRO A 32 -7.54 -7.64 -2.52
CA PRO A 32 -8.61 -7.72 -3.53
C PRO A 32 -9.95 -8.25 -3.00
N ALA A 33 -9.92 -9.23 -2.10
CA ALA A 33 -11.12 -9.79 -1.48
C ALA A 33 -11.79 -8.77 -0.55
N ALA A 34 -11.03 -8.14 0.33
CA ALA A 34 -11.51 -7.11 1.25
C ALA A 34 -12.03 -5.87 0.49
N TYR A 35 -11.38 -5.49 -0.61
CA TYR A 35 -11.90 -4.43 -1.49
C TYR A 35 -13.32 -4.75 -1.97
N ARG A 36 -13.56 -5.94 -2.49
CA ARG A 36 -14.89 -6.35 -3.00
C ARG A 36 -15.96 -6.31 -1.93
N GLU A 37 -15.64 -6.81 -0.76
CA GLU A 37 -16.59 -6.98 0.33
C GLU A 37 -16.87 -5.67 1.05
N HIS A 38 -15.83 -4.91 1.38
CA HIS A 38 -15.94 -3.78 2.29
C HIS A 38 -15.81 -2.41 1.62
N VAL A 39 -15.06 -2.30 0.52
CA VAL A 39 -14.73 -0.99 -0.09
C VAL A 39 -15.61 -0.70 -1.31
N ALA A 40 -15.76 -1.66 -2.23
CA ALA A 40 -16.48 -1.47 -3.48
C ALA A 40 -17.93 -0.96 -3.31
N PRO A 41 -18.72 -1.42 -2.30
CA PRO A 41 -20.06 -0.88 -2.07
C PRO A 41 -20.09 0.62 -1.72
N SER A 42 -19.05 1.11 -1.04
CA SER A 42 -18.90 2.51 -0.69
C SER A 42 -18.37 3.34 -1.84
N VAL A 43 -17.34 2.84 -2.53
CA VAL A 43 -16.76 3.47 -3.72
C VAL A 43 -17.79 3.61 -4.85
N GLY A 44 -18.63 2.58 -5.06
CA GLY A 44 -19.69 2.60 -6.07
C GLY A 44 -20.79 3.66 -5.84
N LYS A 45 -20.91 4.20 -4.62
CA LYS A 45 -21.83 5.29 -4.30
C LYS A 45 -21.22 6.68 -4.55
N LEU A 46 -19.92 6.76 -4.78
CA LEU A 46 -19.23 8.03 -5.01
C LEU A 46 -19.54 8.54 -6.41
N LYS A 47 -19.76 9.85 -6.54
CA LYS A 47 -19.94 10.50 -7.85
C LYS A 47 -18.62 10.65 -8.60
N LYS A 48 -17.50 10.81 -7.89
CA LYS A 48 -16.15 10.96 -8.45
C LYS A 48 -15.07 10.60 -7.44
N ILE A 49 -13.91 10.24 -7.95
CA ILE A 49 -12.64 10.16 -7.23
C ILE A 49 -11.68 11.10 -7.96
N ASP A 50 -11.15 12.12 -7.27
CA ASP A 50 -10.23 13.08 -7.87
C ASP A 50 -8.84 12.47 -8.07
N VAL A 51 -8.40 11.67 -7.09
CA VAL A 51 -7.11 10.98 -7.11
C VAL A 51 -7.26 9.59 -6.54
N VAL A 52 -6.71 8.59 -7.21
CA VAL A 52 -6.30 7.34 -6.58
C VAL A 52 -4.82 7.47 -6.25
N TYR A 53 -4.49 7.30 -4.99
CA TYR A 53 -3.12 7.30 -4.51
C TYR A 53 -2.73 5.88 -4.12
N VAL A 54 -1.71 5.34 -4.78
CA VAL A 54 -1.10 4.04 -4.49
C VAL A 54 0.27 4.28 -3.88
N SER A 55 0.41 3.93 -2.61
CA SER A 55 1.65 4.18 -1.87
C SER A 55 2.83 3.39 -2.45
N HIS A 56 2.65 2.10 -2.70
CA HIS A 56 3.65 1.22 -3.31
C HIS A 56 2.99 0.02 -3.98
N ILE A 57 3.80 -0.94 -4.49
CA ILE A 57 3.30 -2.02 -5.35
C ILE A 57 2.82 -3.26 -4.61
N ASP A 58 2.97 -3.37 -3.28
CA ASP A 58 2.61 -4.59 -2.57
C ASP A 58 1.10 -4.87 -2.66
N GLN A 59 0.77 -6.16 -2.75
CA GLN A 59 -0.58 -6.63 -3.07
C GLN A 59 -1.66 -6.07 -2.16
N ASP A 60 -1.34 -5.93 -0.89
CA ASP A 60 -2.23 -5.43 0.14
C ASP A 60 -2.44 -3.90 0.10
N HIS A 61 -1.81 -3.22 -0.86
CA HIS A 61 -2.03 -1.82 -1.21
C HIS A 61 -2.61 -1.65 -2.62
N ILE A 62 -2.00 -2.30 -3.63
CA ILE A 62 -2.37 -2.11 -5.04
C ILE A 62 -3.48 -3.06 -5.49
N GLY A 63 -3.67 -4.22 -4.84
CA GLY A 63 -4.56 -5.27 -5.31
C GLY A 63 -6.03 -4.85 -5.41
N GLY A 64 -6.53 -4.13 -4.41
CA GLY A 64 -7.89 -3.55 -4.43
C GLY A 64 -8.05 -2.46 -5.50
N ILE A 65 -7.01 -1.68 -5.78
CA ILE A 65 -7.03 -0.68 -6.86
C ILE A 65 -7.12 -1.38 -8.22
N LEU A 66 -6.33 -2.43 -8.47
CA LEU A 66 -6.47 -3.21 -9.69
C LEU A 66 -7.89 -3.74 -9.83
N LYS A 67 -8.48 -4.24 -8.74
CA LYS A 67 -9.85 -4.74 -8.73
C LYS A 67 -10.87 -3.67 -9.10
N MET A 68 -10.73 -2.45 -8.58
CA MET A 68 -11.56 -1.30 -8.94
C MET A 68 -11.45 -0.97 -10.45
N LEU A 69 -10.25 -0.98 -11.00
CA LEU A 69 -10.03 -0.69 -12.42
C LEU A 69 -10.61 -1.79 -13.31
N ASP A 70 -10.49 -3.05 -12.92
CA ASP A 70 -11.10 -4.20 -13.62
C ASP A 70 -12.64 -4.09 -13.63
N ASP A 71 -13.23 -3.66 -12.52
CA ASP A 71 -14.67 -3.45 -12.41
C ASP A 71 -15.14 -2.28 -13.32
N ASP A 72 -14.39 -1.18 -13.44
CA ASP A 72 -14.71 -0.10 -14.40
C ASP A 72 -14.60 -0.58 -15.84
N VAL A 73 -13.57 -1.38 -16.19
CA VAL A 73 -13.46 -2.01 -17.50
C VAL A 73 -14.67 -2.91 -17.78
N ALA A 74 -15.05 -3.78 -16.84
CA ALA A 74 -16.20 -4.67 -17.01
C ALA A 74 -17.51 -3.91 -17.27
N TRP A 75 -17.72 -2.80 -16.55
CA TRP A 75 -18.88 -1.92 -16.79
C TRP A 75 -18.84 -1.20 -18.14
N ARG A 76 -17.67 -0.78 -18.62
CA ARG A 76 -17.51 -0.19 -19.96
C ARG A 76 -17.79 -1.22 -21.05
N VAL A 77 -17.31 -2.45 -20.90
CA VAL A 77 -17.60 -3.56 -21.81
C VAL A 77 -19.10 -3.86 -21.82
N HIS A 78 -19.74 -3.95 -20.65
CA HIS A 78 -21.19 -4.17 -20.56
C HIS A 78 -21.96 -3.06 -21.30
N LYS A 79 -21.61 -1.79 -21.05
CA LYS A 79 -22.23 -0.67 -21.75
C LYS A 79 -22.03 -0.76 -23.28
N PHE A 80 -20.82 -1.02 -23.75
CA PHE A 80 -20.52 -1.18 -25.17
C PHE A 80 -21.35 -2.29 -25.82
N GLN A 81 -21.44 -3.45 -25.17
CA GLN A 81 -22.22 -4.58 -25.66
C GLN A 81 -23.71 -4.28 -25.72
N THR A 82 -24.27 -3.66 -24.68
CA THR A 82 -25.70 -3.32 -24.64
C THR A 82 -26.06 -2.21 -25.62
N ASP A 83 -25.23 -1.18 -25.76
CA ASP A 83 -25.41 -0.12 -26.75
C ASP A 83 -25.30 -0.68 -28.20
N GLY A 84 -24.48 -1.71 -28.40
CA GLY A 84 -24.35 -2.43 -29.67
C GLY A 84 -25.46 -3.47 -29.93
N GLY A 85 -26.51 -3.50 -29.11
CA GLY A 85 -27.70 -4.38 -29.30
C GLY A 85 -27.58 -5.76 -28.64
N ASN A 86 -26.48 -6.10 -27.95
CA ASN A 86 -26.34 -7.34 -27.21
C ASN A 86 -27.02 -7.26 -25.82
N SER A 87 -28.36 -7.30 -25.79
CA SER A 87 -29.12 -7.22 -24.54
C SER A 87 -28.93 -8.42 -23.59
N LYS A 88 -28.35 -9.53 -24.09
CA LYS A 88 -28.05 -10.73 -23.29
C LYS A 88 -26.70 -10.64 -22.55
N HIS A 89 -25.88 -9.59 -22.79
CA HIS A 89 -24.62 -9.45 -22.11
C HIS A 89 -24.84 -9.27 -20.60
N LYS A 90 -24.22 -10.15 -19.80
CA LYS A 90 -24.43 -10.19 -18.35
C LYS A 90 -23.91 -8.90 -17.70
N LYS A 91 -24.78 -8.25 -16.93
CA LYS A 91 -24.42 -7.08 -16.12
C LYS A 91 -23.40 -7.47 -15.04
N PRO A 92 -22.34 -6.65 -14.79
CA PRO A 92 -21.43 -6.89 -13.68
C PRO A 92 -22.17 -6.94 -12.34
N ALA A 93 -21.81 -7.91 -11.49
CA ALA A 93 -22.45 -8.09 -10.18
C ALA A 93 -22.01 -7.04 -9.13
N VAL A 94 -20.91 -6.35 -9.40
CA VAL A 94 -20.36 -5.33 -8.50
C VAL A 94 -20.86 -3.94 -8.86
N PRO A 95 -20.98 -3.01 -7.89
CA PRO A 95 -21.29 -1.62 -8.19
C PRO A 95 -20.27 -1.00 -9.15
N ARG A 96 -20.74 -0.14 -10.06
CA ARG A 96 -19.84 0.57 -10.96
C ARG A 96 -19.01 1.58 -10.18
N PRO A 97 -17.68 1.48 -10.11
CA PRO A 97 -16.85 2.52 -9.52
C PRO A 97 -16.81 3.74 -10.45
N PRO A 98 -16.66 4.96 -9.92
CA PRO A 98 -16.35 6.12 -10.74
C PRO A 98 -14.93 5.96 -11.31
N THR A 99 -14.73 6.33 -12.59
CA THR A 99 -13.39 6.42 -13.15
C THR A 99 -12.64 7.55 -12.45
N PRO A 100 -11.45 7.30 -11.86
CA PRO A 100 -10.69 8.36 -11.21
C PRO A 100 -10.16 9.37 -12.22
N ASN A 101 -10.07 10.64 -11.81
CA ASN A 101 -9.54 11.70 -12.68
C ASN A 101 -8.05 11.51 -12.95
N LYS A 102 -7.30 10.95 -11.99
CA LYS A 102 -5.86 10.65 -12.10
C LYS A 102 -5.44 9.62 -11.06
N ILE A 103 -4.28 9.03 -11.30
CA ILE A 103 -3.60 8.13 -10.35
C ILE A 103 -2.24 8.71 -9.99
N TRP A 104 -1.92 8.72 -8.70
CA TRP A 104 -0.58 8.92 -8.17
C TRP A 104 0.00 7.57 -7.79
N HIS A 105 1.02 7.17 -8.50
CA HIS A 105 1.67 5.88 -8.31
C HIS A 105 3.07 5.89 -8.93
N ASN A 106 4.04 5.39 -8.19
CA ASN A 106 5.36 5.15 -8.74
C ASN A 106 5.37 3.79 -9.41
N ALA A 107 4.94 3.73 -10.68
CA ALA A 107 4.82 2.51 -11.44
C ALA A 107 6.16 1.75 -11.50
N PHE A 108 6.08 0.43 -11.41
CA PHE A 108 7.25 -0.45 -11.31
C PHE A 108 8.25 -0.25 -12.45
N HIS A 109 7.77 -0.15 -13.69
CA HIS A 109 8.63 0.05 -14.86
C HIS A 109 9.39 1.39 -14.83
N GLU A 110 8.80 2.46 -14.30
CA GLU A 110 9.47 3.75 -14.12
C GLU A 110 10.54 3.70 -13.03
N GLN A 111 10.35 2.88 -12.01
CA GLN A 111 11.34 2.69 -10.94
C GLN A 111 12.59 1.96 -11.45
N LEU A 112 12.42 0.97 -12.33
CA LEU A 112 13.51 0.12 -12.84
C LEU A 112 14.12 0.63 -14.15
N LYS A 113 13.50 1.59 -14.83
CA LYS A 113 13.93 2.14 -16.14
C LYS A 113 14.12 1.04 -17.19
N LYS A 114 15.32 0.98 -17.83
CA LYS A 114 15.62 0.04 -18.93
C LYS A 114 15.52 -1.44 -18.56
N ASN A 115 15.61 -1.78 -17.29
CA ASN A 115 15.59 -3.18 -16.82
C ASN A 115 14.18 -3.68 -16.49
N ALA A 116 13.17 -2.80 -16.50
CA ALA A 116 11.79 -3.19 -16.23
C ALA A 116 11.31 -4.30 -17.17
N GLY A 117 11.58 -4.18 -18.47
CA GLY A 117 11.19 -5.18 -19.47
C GLY A 117 11.74 -6.57 -19.18
N ALA A 118 12.97 -6.67 -18.72
CA ALA A 118 13.60 -7.96 -18.38
C ALA A 118 12.94 -8.63 -17.16
N VAL A 119 12.57 -7.84 -16.15
CA VAL A 119 11.85 -8.33 -14.96
C VAL A 119 10.41 -8.67 -15.33
N GLU A 120 9.72 -7.81 -16.09
CA GLU A 120 8.35 -8.05 -16.57
C GLU A 120 8.25 -9.33 -17.41
N GLU A 121 9.19 -9.54 -18.35
CA GLU A 121 9.24 -10.75 -19.17
C GLU A 121 9.50 -12.00 -18.32
N ALA A 122 10.44 -11.94 -17.36
CA ALA A 122 10.74 -13.06 -16.48
C ALA A 122 9.53 -13.44 -15.61
N LEU A 123 8.83 -12.45 -15.06
CA LEU A 123 7.65 -12.65 -14.23
C LEU A 123 6.43 -13.08 -15.06
N ALA A 124 6.25 -12.54 -16.26
CA ALA A 124 5.21 -12.99 -17.19
C ALA A 124 5.43 -14.45 -17.63
N ALA A 125 6.68 -14.83 -17.88
CA ALA A 125 7.04 -16.22 -18.19
C ALA A 125 6.86 -17.16 -16.98
N ALA A 126 7.06 -16.64 -15.76
CA ALA A 126 6.87 -17.38 -14.51
C ALA A 126 5.39 -17.52 -14.09
N ALA A 127 4.53 -16.59 -14.48
CA ALA A 127 3.15 -16.54 -14.03
C ALA A 127 2.33 -17.82 -14.30
N PRO A 128 2.41 -18.50 -15.47
CA PRO A 128 1.72 -19.78 -15.72
C PRO A 128 2.22 -20.88 -14.78
N VAL A 129 3.54 -20.93 -14.56
CA VAL A 129 4.18 -21.94 -13.70
C VAL A 129 3.81 -21.71 -12.24
N LEU A 130 3.79 -20.46 -11.79
CA LEU A 130 3.41 -20.09 -10.43
C LEU A 130 1.91 -20.32 -10.17
N ASN A 131 1.06 -20.15 -11.19
CA ASN A 131 -0.37 -20.47 -11.10
C ASN A 131 -0.66 -21.98 -11.12
N ALA A 132 0.22 -22.78 -11.74
CA ALA A 132 0.09 -24.24 -11.83
C ALA A 132 0.84 -24.98 -10.69
N ALA A 133 1.73 -24.29 -9.97
CA ALA A 133 2.46 -24.89 -8.86
C ALA A 133 1.53 -25.15 -7.67
N ASP A 134 1.66 -26.33 -7.10
CA ASP A 134 0.92 -26.75 -5.92
C ASP A 134 1.16 -25.75 -4.78
N LEU A 135 0.08 -25.13 -4.28
CA LEU A 135 0.11 -24.12 -3.22
C LEU A 135 0.90 -24.56 -1.97
N VAL A 136 0.98 -25.87 -1.72
CA VAL A 136 1.76 -26.44 -0.61
C VAL A 136 3.27 -26.20 -0.80
N LYS A 137 3.80 -26.40 -2.02
CA LYS A 137 5.22 -26.18 -2.33
C LYS A 137 5.61 -24.70 -2.39
N MET A 138 4.66 -23.82 -2.71
CA MET A 138 4.89 -22.38 -2.62
C MET A 138 4.98 -21.91 -1.15
N ARG A 139 4.24 -22.53 -0.24
CA ARG A 139 4.36 -22.25 1.20
C ARG A 139 5.73 -22.68 1.76
N GLU A 140 6.33 -23.76 1.23
CA GLU A 140 7.67 -24.19 1.62
C GLU A 140 8.78 -23.27 1.10
N ALA A 141 8.54 -22.54 -0.01
CA ALA A 141 9.48 -21.56 -0.56
C ALA A 141 9.40 -20.16 0.09
N GLY A 142 8.45 -19.97 1.03
CA GLY A 142 8.22 -18.75 1.75
C GLY A 142 7.10 -17.86 1.15
N LEU A 143 6.20 -17.41 1.99
CA LEU A 143 5.08 -16.51 1.63
C LEU A 143 5.55 -15.23 0.93
N ALA A 144 6.69 -14.68 1.35
CA ALA A 144 7.26 -13.44 0.82
C ALA A 144 7.51 -13.45 -0.70
N VAL A 145 7.90 -14.61 -1.26
CA VAL A 145 8.17 -14.72 -2.71
C VAL A 145 6.89 -14.70 -3.53
N SER A 146 5.86 -15.42 -3.07
CA SER A 146 4.57 -15.44 -3.76
C SER A 146 3.89 -14.06 -3.72
N GLU A 147 4.05 -13.34 -2.63
CA GLU A 147 3.54 -11.98 -2.46
C GLU A 147 4.25 -10.98 -3.38
N LEU A 148 5.58 -11.04 -3.46
CA LEU A 148 6.35 -10.18 -4.37
C LEU A 148 5.96 -10.39 -5.84
N VAL A 149 5.80 -11.66 -6.27
CA VAL A 149 5.38 -11.98 -7.64
C VAL A 149 3.96 -11.47 -7.92
N ALA A 150 3.04 -11.63 -6.98
CA ALA A 150 1.68 -11.11 -7.10
C ALA A 150 1.70 -9.58 -7.20
N SER A 151 2.46 -8.90 -6.34
CA SER A 151 2.62 -7.45 -6.30
C SER A 151 3.14 -6.87 -7.61
N VAL A 152 4.21 -7.45 -8.17
CA VAL A 152 4.75 -6.99 -9.46
C VAL A 152 3.76 -7.23 -10.60
N ARG A 153 3.09 -8.38 -10.64
CA ARG A 153 2.06 -8.68 -11.64
C ARG A 153 0.92 -7.67 -11.58
N GLU A 154 0.44 -7.33 -10.40
CA GLU A 154 -0.64 -6.37 -10.20
C GLU A 154 -0.20 -4.95 -10.60
N ALA A 155 1.01 -4.53 -10.26
CA ALA A 155 1.56 -3.24 -10.69
C ALA A 155 1.61 -3.10 -12.22
N ILE A 156 2.04 -4.15 -12.93
CA ILE A 156 2.02 -4.20 -14.39
C ILE A 156 0.58 -4.10 -14.93
N GLN A 157 -0.34 -4.84 -14.34
CA GLN A 157 -1.75 -4.81 -14.76
C GLN A 157 -2.39 -3.44 -14.50
N VAL A 158 -2.14 -2.79 -13.36
CA VAL A 158 -2.58 -1.41 -13.10
C VAL A 158 -2.06 -0.48 -14.19
N SER A 159 -0.76 -0.53 -14.51
CA SER A 159 -0.17 0.28 -15.58
C SER A 159 -0.84 0.07 -16.93
N ARG A 160 -1.22 -1.17 -17.27
CA ARG A 160 -1.98 -1.48 -18.50
C ARG A 160 -3.41 -0.95 -18.44
N ARG A 161 -4.10 -1.10 -17.31
CA ARG A 161 -5.50 -0.65 -17.14
C ARG A 161 -5.64 0.86 -17.28
N ILE A 162 -4.69 1.64 -16.71
CA ILE A 162 -4.72 3.10 -16.81
C ILE A 162 -4.28 3.62 -18.19
N GLY A 163 -3.62 2.79 -18.99
CA GLY A 163 -3.10 3.16 -20.31
C GLY A 163 -4.17 3.70 -21.27
N LYS A 164 -3.73 4.51 -22.27
CA LYS A 164 -4.61 5.15 -23.26
C LYS A 164 -5.50 4.18 -24.05
N LYS A 165 -5.05 2.93 -24.24
CA LYS A 165 -5.81 1.88 -24.95
C LYS A 165 -6.92 1.23 -24.11
N GLN A 166 -6.99 1.54 -22.81
CA GLN A 166 -8.02 1.01 -21.90
C GLN A 166 -8.78 2.14 -21.21
N LEU A 167 -8.45 2.49 -19.97
CA LEU A 167 -9.20 3.49 -19.20
C LEU A 167 -8.78 4.93 -19.51
N GLY A 168 -7.54 5.15 -19.96
CA GLY A 168 -7.01 6.46 -20.31
C GLY A 168 -6.84 7.39 -19.10
N ILE A 169 -6.54 6.82 -17.92
CA ILE A 169 -6.42 7.59 -16.67
C ILE A 169 -5.00 8.18 -16.59
N PRO A 170 -4.86 9.51 -16.40
CA PRO A 170 -3.55 10.15 -16.27
C PRO A 170 -2.75 9.62 -15.07
N LEU A 171 -1.50 9.18 -15.33
CA LEU A 171 -0.55 8.79 -14.28
C LEU A 171 0.33 10.00 -13.92
N ASN A 172 0.41 10.34 -12.64
CA ASN A 172 1.29 11.37 -12.07
C ASN A 172 1.32 12.68 -12.91
N PRO A 173 0.18 13.28 -13.27
CA PRO A 173 0.20 14.44 -14.18
C PRO A 173 1.00 15.61 -13.61
N GLU A 174 1.07 15.80 -12.30
CA GLU A 174 1.86 16.82 -11.61
C GLU A 174 3.38 16.60 -11.78
N ALA A 175 3.80 15.35 -11.98
CA ALA A 175 5.17 14.98 -12.32
C ALA A 175 5.36 14.71 -13.82
N LYS A 176 4.42 15.14 -14.68
CA LYS A 176 4.45 14.93 -16.14
C LYS A 176 4.58 13.44 -16.51
N GLY A 177 3.87 12.57 -15.79
CA GLY A 177 3.90 11.11 -15.98
C GLY A 177 5.15 10.42 -15.43
N LYS A 178 6.05 11.15 -14.77
CA LYS A 178 7.28 10.60 -14.18
C LYS A 178 7.08 10.22 -12.72
N LEU A 179 8.15 9.66 -12.11
CA LEU A 179 8.15 9.31 -10.68
C LEU A 179 7.90 10.55 -9.80
N MET A 180 6.98 10.37 -8.86
CA MET A 180 6.76 11.31 -7.77
C MET A 180 7.79 11.04 -6.67
N MET A 181 8.50 12.08 -6.24
CA MET A 181 9.53 11.96 -5.21
C MET A 181 9.67 13.28 -4.44
N ALA A 182 10.15 13.20 -3.21
CA ALA A 182 10.48 14.37 -2.42
C ALA A 182 11.63 15.17 -3.04
N ARG A 183 11.47 16.49 -3.08
CA ARG A 183 12.50 17.42 -3.59
C ARG A 183 12.51 18.68 -2.73
N ALA A 184 13.70 19.17 -2.42
CA ALA A 184 13.84 20.45 -1.75
C ALA A 184 13.19 21.59 -2.56
N GLY A 185 12.45 22.47 -1.89
CA GLY A 185 11.76 23.58 -2.53
C GLY A 185 10.55 23.20 -3.39
N GLN A 186 10.13 21.94 -3.39
CA GLN A 186 8.94 21.52 -4.12
C GLN A 186 7.68 22.16 -3.53
N LYS A 187 6.90 22.83 -4.39
CA LYS A 187 5.59 23.36 -4.00
C LYS A 187 4.58 22.23 -3.81
N PRO A 188 3.70 22.31 -2.81
CA PRO A 188 2.60 21.35 -2.65
C PRO A 188 1.68 21.35 -3.88
N PHE A 189 1.14 20.17 -4.22
CA PHE A 189 0.02 20.06 -5.16
C PHE A 189 -1.31 20.41 -4.47
N THR A 190 -2.33 20.69 -5.26
CA THR A 190 -3.66 21.00 -4.70
C THR A 190 -4.71 20.05 -5.25
N VAL A 191 -5.51 19.47 -4.34
CA VAL A 191 -6.67 18.63 -4.66
C VAL A 191 -7.87 19.18 -3.89
N GLY A 192 -8.76 19.91 -4.57
CA GLY A 192 -9.98 20.45 -3.94
C GLY A 192 -9.74 21.34 -2.72
N GLY A 193 -8.61 22.07 -2.68
CA GLY A 193 -8.21 22.91 -1.55
C GLY A 193 -7.24 22.24 -0.57
N MET A 194 -7.15 20.91 -0.59
CA MET A 194 -6.14 20.18 0.19
C MET A 194 -4.75 20.41 -0.45
N LYS A 195 -3.78 20.82 0.34
CA LYS A 195 -2.36 20.95 -0.06
C LYS A 195 -1.67 19.62 0.19
N VAL A 196 -1.04 19.05 -0.82
CA VAL A 196 -0.37 17.74 -0.78
C VAL A 196 1.11 17.92 -1.02
N THR A 197 1.92 17.61 -0.03
CA THR A 197 3.39 17.64 -0.09
C THR A 197 3.92 16.20 -0.16
N ILE A 198 4.77 15.91 -1.14
CA ILE A 198 5.46 14.60 -1.22
C ILE A 198 6.63 14.62 -0.25
N LEU A 199 6.67 13.65 0.65
CA LEU A 199 7.76 13.44 1.62
C LEU A 199 8.69 12.29 1.25
N GLY A 200 8.24 11.36 0.43
CA GLY A 200 8.98 10.18 -0.01
C GLY A 200 8.39 9.58 -1.28
N PRO A 201 9.15 8.71 -1.96
CA PRO A 201 10.55 8.40 -1.73
C PRO A 201 11.50 9.56 -2.10
N THR A 202 12.71 9.54 -1.59
CA THR A 202 13.78 10.44 -2.04
C THR A 202 14.49 9.88 -3.28
N ALA A 203 15.29 10.70 -3.95
CA ALA A 203 16.13 10.23 -5.06
C ALA A 203 17.09 9.11 -4.64
N LYS A 204 17.61 9.18 -3.39
CA LYS A 204 18.50 8.17 -2.81
C LYS A 204 17.79 6.82 -2.62
N ASP A 205 16.55 6.83 -2.15
CA ASP A 205 15.75 5.61 -1.98
C ASP A 205 15.52 4.91 -3.31
N LEU A 206 15.15 5.67 -4.34
CA LEU A 206 14.94 5.14 -5.69
C LEU A 206 16.24 4.65 -6.36
N GLU A 207 17.37 5.29 -6.07
CA GLU A 207 18.67 4.85 -6.55
C GLU A 207 19.08 3.53 -5.89
N LEU A 208 18.90 3.40 -4.57
CA LEU A 208 19.16 2.17 -3.83
C LEU A 208 18.28 1.02 -4.34
N LEU A 209 17.00 1.26 -4.55
CA LEU A 209 16.08 0.28 -5.14
C LEU A 209 16.59 -0.20 -6.51
N ARG A 210 16.95 0.73 -7.41
CA ARG A 210 17.48 0.38 -8.74
C ARG A 210 18.79 -0.40 -8.68
N LYS A 211 19.70 0.00 -7.81
CA LYS A 211 21.00 -0.67 -7.62
C LYS A 211 20.80 -2.13 -7.20
N ASN A 212 19.88 -2.35 -6.27
CA ASN A 212 19.57 -3.68 -5.76
C ASN A 212 18.92 -4.55 -6.86
N TRP A 213 17.92 -4.06 -7.57
CA TRP A 213 17.30 -4.77 -8.69
C TRP A 213 18.29 -5.06 -9.83
N ASN A 214 19.14 -4.11 -10.20
CA ASN A 214 20.16 -4.30 -11.22
C ASN A 214 21.20 -5.35 -10.82
N LYS A 215 21.57 -5.40 -9.55
CA LYS A 215 22.44 -6.45 -9.02
C LYS A 215 21.77 -7.82 -9.14
N TRP A 216 20.53 -7.93 -8.68
CA TRP A 216 19.77 -9.17 -8.75
C TRP A 216 19.63 -9.70 -10.18
N LEU A 217 19.31 -8.83 -11.14
CA LEU A 217 19.19 -9.21 -12.56
C LEU A 217 20.51 -9.78 -13.10
N ARG A 218 21.65 -9.17 -12.76
CA ARG A 218 22.97 -9.69 -13.16
C ARG A 218 23.28 -11.03 -12.53
N ASP A 219 23.04 -11.15 -11.23
CA ASP A 219 23.33 -12.38 -10.47
C ASP A 219 22.48 -13.56 -10.95
N ASN A 220 21.31 -13.30 -11.53
CA ASN A 220 20.36 -14.31 -12.01
C ASN A 220 20.19 -14.38 -13.54
N GLU A 221 21.06 -13.73 -14.32
CA GLU A 221 20.92 -13.62 -15.79
C GLU A 221 20.78 -14.99 -16.49
N LYS A 222 21.60 -15.98 -16.09
CA LYS A 222 21.55 -17.33 -16.66
C LYS A 222 20.22 -18.04 -16.37
N ALA A 223 19.73 -17.92 -15.14
CA ALA A 223 18.44 -18.51 -14.74
C ALA A 223 17.27 -17.85 -15.48
N LEU A 224 17.27 -16.52 -15.59
CA LEU A 224 16.26 -15.77 -16.34
C LEU A 224 16.26 -16.13 -17.83
N LYS A 225 17.44 -16.26 -18.44
CA LYS A 225 17.57 -16.70 -19.84
C LYS A 225 16.99 -18.11 -20.06
N THR A 226 17.33 -19.06 -19.20
CA THR A 226 16.80 -20.43 -19.26
C THR A 226 15.26 -20.45 -19.13
N ILE A 227 14.72 -19.67 -18.23
CA ILE A 227 13.27 -19.56 -18.02
C ILE A 227 12.57 -18.99 -19.27
N ARG A 228 13.12 -17.92 -19.88
CA ARG A 228 12.62 -17.32 -21.12
C ARG A 228 12.62 -18.31 -22.28
N GLU A 229 13.73 -19.01 -22.48
CA GLU A 229 13.88 -19.99 -23.55
C GLU A 229 12.88 -21.15 -23.41
N LYS A 230 12.65 -21.61 -22.18
CA LYS A 230 11.66 -22.66 -21.89
C LYS A 230 10.22 -22.17 -22.04
N ALA A 231 9.91 -20.96 -21.54
CA ALA A 231 8.58 -20.36 -21.70
C ALA A 231 8.22 -20.12 -23.18
N ALA A 232 9.21 -19.80 -24.02
CA ALA A 232 9.00 -19.63 -25.46
C ALA A 232 8.81 -20.96 -26.21
N LYS A 233 9.30 -22.08 -25.66
CA LYS A 233 9.25 -23.40 -26.33
C LYS A 233 8.02 -24.21 -25.97
N ASP A 234 7.52 -24.18 -24.75
CA ASP A 234 6.35 -24.96 -24.36
C ASP A 234 5.86 -24.61 -22.94
N GLU A 235 4.63 -24.12 -22.81
CA GLU A 235 3.99 -23.86 -21.52
C GLU A 235 3.78 -25.13 -20.68
N LYS A 236 3.81 -26.32 -21.31
CA LYS A 236 3.62 -27.64 -20.67
C LYS A 236 4.91 -28.27 -20.16
N SER A 237 6.10 -27.73 -20.49
CA SER A 237 7.40 -28.36 -20.20
C SER A 237 8.05 -27.96 -18.89
N PHE A 238 7.41 -27.11 -18.07
CA PHE A 238 7.96 -26.73 -16.78
C PHE A 238 7.82 -27.86 -15.75
N GLY A 239 8.91 -28.62 -15.56
CA GLY A 239 8.99 -29.60 -14.48
C GLY A 239 9.16 -28.94 -13.10
N THR A 240 8.86 -29.70 -12.04
CA THR A 240 8.98 -29.25 -10.63
C THR A 240 10.37 -28.72 -10.26
N SER A 241 11.44 -29.23 -10.91
CA SER A 241 12.83 -28.76 -10.72
C SER A 241 13.07 -27.35 -11.28
N ASP A 242 12.34 -26.95 -12.32
CA ASP A 242 12.46 -25.64 -12.95
C ASP A 242 11.68 -24.59 -12.14
N VAL A 243 10.55 -24.98 -11.58
CA VAL A 243 9.81 -24.16 -10.59
C VAL A 243 10.68 -23.89 -9.37
N GLY A 244 11.35 -24.90 -8.83
CA GLY A 244 12.27 -24.72 -7.70
C GLY A 244 13.49 -23.83 -8.03
N ARG A 245 14.01 -23.84 -9.27
CA ARG A 245 15.05 -22.90 -9.71
C ARG A 245 14.55 -21.49 -9.90
N LEU A 246 13.33 -21.33 -10.44
CA LEU A 246 12.67 -20.04 -10.58
C LEU A 246 12.39 -19.41 -9.21
N LEU A 247 11.81 -20.18 -8.29
CA LEU A 247 11.53 -19.72 -6.94
C LEU A 247 12.80 -19.30 -6.20
N ARG A 248 13.90 -20.08 -6.32
CA ARG A 248 15.21 -19.69 -5.79
C ARG A 248 15.75 -18.42 -6.44
N ALA A 249 15.65 -18.30 -7.77
CA ALA A 249 16.07 -17.09 -8.47
C ALA A 249 15.26 -15.83 -8.08
N ILE A 250 13.99 -16.01 -7.75
CA ILE A 250 13.11 -14.92 -7.26
C ILE A 250 13.30 -14.70 -5.75
N SER A 251 13.62 -15.73 -4.96
CA SER A 251 13.85 -15.65 -3.51
C SER A 251 15.18 -14.99 -3.13
N LEU A 252 16.20 -15.12 -3.98
CA LEU A 252 17.50 -14.47 -3.77
C LEU A 252 17.43 -12.95 -3.52
N PRO A 253 16.46 -12.17 -4.08
CA PRO A 253 16.35 -10.77 -3.74
C PRO A 253 16.04 -10.49 -2.28
N ALA A 254 15.24 -11.31 -1.62
CA ALA A 254 14.93 -11.10 -0.20
C ALA A 254 16.18 -11.22 0.66
N GLU A 255 17.09 -12.18 0.33
CA GLU A 255 18.40 -12.32 0.99
C GLU A 255 19.42 -11.29 0.51
N ALA A 256 19.37 -10.91 -0.79
CA ALA A 256 20.27 -9.91 -1.38
C ALA A 256 19.94 -8.48 -0.95
N PHE A 257 18.74 -8.23 -0.46
CA PHE A 257 18.28 -6.92 0.02
C PHE A 257 18.54 -6.70 1.52
N GLY A 258 19.24 -7.59 2.17
CA GLY A 258 19.59 -7.52 3.59
C GLY A 258 18.73 -8.46 4.44
N ASN A 259 19.10 -8.56 5.70
CA ASN A 259 18.55 -9.44 6.72
C ASN A 259 17.04 -9.72 6.53
N PRO A 260 16.53 -10.96 6.71
CA PRO A 260 15.09 -11.26 6.66
C PRO A 260 14.20 -10.39 7.58
N GLU A 261 14.82 -9.73 8.55
CA GLU A 261 14.21 -8.73 9.44
C GLU A 261 14.12 -7.33 8.82
N SER A 262 14.58 -7.11 7.57
CA SER A 262 14.59 -5.78 6.96
C SER A 262 13.44 -5.58 5.97
N VAL A 263 12.92 -4.34 5.97
CA VAL A 263 11.87 -3.84 5.09
C VAL A 263 12.14 -4.16 3.62
N THR A 264 11.16 -4.70 2.90
CA THR A 264 11.30 -5.05 1.49
C THR A 264 11.61 -3.83 0.62
N PRO A 265 12.33 -3.98 -0.51
CA PRO A 265 12.64 -2.86 -1.40
C PRO A 265 11.42 -2.08 -1.91
N PRO A 266 10.27 -2.71 -2.24
CA PRO A 266 9.05 -1.98 -2.58
C PRO A 266 8.61 -1.00 -1.49
N ASN A 267 8.69 -1.39 -0.21
CA ASN A 267 8.29 -0.55 0.91
C ASN A 267 9.20 0.68 1.05
N LEU A 268 10.51 0.53 0.78
CA LEU A 268 11.46 1.65 0.76
C LEU A 268 11.15 2.69 -0.33
N ALA A 269 10.40 2.33 -1.35
CA ALA A 269 9.94 3.23 -2.42
C ALA A 269 8.52 3.76 -2.19
N SER A 270 7.95 3.58 -1.00
CA SER A 270 6.62 4.07 -0.66
C SER A 270 6.50 5.57 -0.90
N LEU A 271 5.50 5.95 -1.68
CA LEU A 271 5.10 7.34 -1.84
C LEU A 271 4.48 7.81 -0.53
N THR A 272 5.08 8.78 0.13
CA THR A 272 4.66 9.31 1.42
C THR A 272 4.15 10.74 1.26
N LEU A 273 2.97 11.05 1.82
CA LEU A 273 2.29 12.33 1.61
C LEU A 273 1.95 13.00 2.94
N LEU A 274 2.18 14.31 3.01
CA LEU A 274 1.56 15.19 4.00
C LEU A 274 0.42 15.95 3.30
N VAL A 275 -0.80 15.82 3.85
CA VAL A 275 -1.99 16.51 3.34
C VAL A 275 -2.49 17.51 4.37
N GLU A 276 -2.69 18.78 3.96
CA GLU A 276 -3.05 19.87 4.82
C GLU A 276 -4.25 20.66 4.26
N GLU A 277 -5.20 21.02 5.10
CA GLU A 277 -6.32 21.90 4.77
C GLU A 277 -6.86 22.59 6.03
N GLY A 278 -6.99 23.93 6.00
CA GLY A 278 -7.68 24.70 7.05
C GLY A 278 -7.10 24.50 8.45
N GLY A 279 -5.79 24.32 8.58
CA GLY A 279 -5.12 24.06 9.86
C GLY A 279 -5.12 22.59 10.29
N SER A 280 -5.80 21.69 9.56
CA SER A 280 -5.73 20.25 9.80
C SER A 280 -4.66 19.59 8.93
N SER A 281 -4.06 18.51 9.42
CA SER A 281 -2.97 17.80 8.75
C SER A 281 -3.08 16.28 8.90
N ILE A 282 -2.76 15.56 7.82
CA ILE A 282 -2.77 14.10 7.78
C ILE A 282 -1.46 13.62 7.14
N LEU A 283 -0.76 12.72 7.81
CA LEU A 283 0.45 12.08 7.31
C LEU A 283 0.12 10.66 6.85
N LEU A 284 0.20 10.43 5.53
CA LEU A 284 0.00 9.15 4.87
C LEU A 284 1.38 8.55 4.56
N THR A 285 1.72 7.46 5.20
CA THR A 285 3.08 6.93 5.22
C THR A 285 3.30 5.77 4.26
N GLY A 286 2.22 5.09 3.80
CA GLY A 286 2.36 3.77 3.21
C GLY A 286 3.16 2.86 4.15
N ASP A 287 4.11 2.15 3.59
CA ASP A 287 5.00 1.25 4.32
C ASP A 287 6.45 1.75 4.39
N ALA A 288 6.62 3.07 4.27
CA ALA A 288 7.92 3.71 4.45
C ALA A 288 8.45 3.51 5.86
N ARG A 289 9.78 3.51 6.00
CA ARG A 289 10.44 3.48 7.32
C ARG A 289 10.40 4.86 7.99
N GLY A 290 10.38 4.86 9.32
CA GLY A 290 10.38 6.08 10.11
C GLY A 290 11.55 7.02 9.78
N ASP A 291 12.77 6.48 9.62
CA ASP A 291 13.95 7.27 9.25
C ASP A 291 13.82 7.94 7.86
N GLN A 292 13.18 7.27 6.88
CA GLN A 292 12.91 7.84 5.55
C GLN A 292 11.85 8.96 5.63
N ILE A 293 10.81 8.77 6.43
CA ILE A 293 9.77 9.79 6.65
C ILE A 293 10.40 11.04 7.28
N LEU A 294 11.25 10.87 8.31
CA LEU A 294 11.96 11.97 8.94
C LEU A 294 12.92 12.68 7.97
N ALA A 295 13.64 11.91 7.14
CA ALA A 295 14.50 12.47 6.10
C ALA A 295 13.69 13.28 5.08
N GLY A 296 12.53 12.77 4.66
CA GLY A 296 11.61 13.47 3.76
C GLY A 296 11.08 14.78 4.35
N LEU A 297 10.66 14.78 5.61
CA LEU A 297 10.20 15.98 6.30
C LEU A 297 11.32 17.05 6.37
N ARG A 298 12.58 16.63 6.63
CA ARG A 298 13.73 17.55 6.59
C ARG A 298 14.00 18.06 5.18
N ALA A 299 13.96 17.19 4.19
CA ALA A 299 14.25 17.55 2.79
C ALA A 299 13.27 18.60 2.24
N VAL A 300 12.03 18.60 2.69
CA VAL A 300 11.01 19.60 2.29
C VAL A 300 10.92 20.77 3.26
N GLY A 301 11.80 20.87 4.25
CA GLY A 301 11.86 21.99 5.22
C GLY A 301 10.74 22.00 6.27
N ARG A 302 10.13 20.84 6.55
CA ARG A 302 9.02 20.72 7.52
C ARG A 302 9.49 20.26 8.91
N LEU A 303 10.72 19.77 9.03
CA LEU A 303 11.34 19.31 10.27
C LEU A 303 12.75 19.86 10.37
N ALA A 304 13.01 20.67 11.39
CA ALA A 304 14.35 21.10 11.77
C ALA A 304 15.04 20.04 12.65
N ASP A 305 16.37 20.09 12.73
CA ASP A 305 17.13 19.19 13.60
C ASP A 305 16.76 19.41 15.07
N GLY A 306 16.54 18.32 15.79
CA GLY A 306 16.14 18.33 17.20
C GLY A 306 14.68 18.77 17.45
N ALA A 307 13.93 19.15 16.43
CA ALA A 307 12.52 19.53 16.56
C ALA A 307 11.58 18.32 16.52
N THR A 308 10.36 18.51 17.00
CA THR A 308 9.24 17.59 16.81
C THR A 308 8.34 18.06 15.68
N PHE A 309 7.63 17.14 15.05
CA PHE A 309 6.66 17.40 13.99
C PHE A 309 5.27 16.93 14.42
N ALA A 310 4.35 17.87 14.57
CA ALA A 310 2.97 17.58 14.98
C ALA A 310 2.04 17.47 13.78
N VAL A 311 1.17 16.45 13.79
CA VAL A 311 0.08 16.27 12.82
C VAL A 311 -1.22 15.92 13.55
N ASP A 312 -2.37 16.17 12.92
CA ASP A 312 -3.63 15.72 13.51
C ASP A 312 -3.81 14.20 13.39
N VAL A 313 -3.55 13.64 12.21
CA VAL A 313 -3.69 12.21 11.95
C VAL A 313 -2.40 11.65 11.35
N LEU A 314 -1.93 10.56 11.94
CA LEU A 314 -0.85 9.73 11.40
C LEU A 314 -1.41 8.36 11.01
N LYS A 315 -1.37 7.99 9.71
CA LYS A 315 -1.43 6.59 9.34
C LYS A 315 -0.10 5.96 9.74
N VAL A 316 -0.15 5.02 10.67
CA VAL A 316 1.07 4.39 11.23
C VAL A 316 1.79 3.60 10.13
N PRO A 317 3.12 3.77 9.95
CA PRO A 317 3.86 3.10 8.90
C PRO A 317 3.70 1.57 8.94
N HIS A 318 3.57 0.94 7.78
CA HIS A 318 3.59 -0.51 7.57
C HIS A 318 2.72 -1.26 8.58
N HIS A 319 1.46 -0.84 8.69
CA HIS A 319 0.43 -1.43 9.58
C HIS A 319 0.83 -1.47 11.07
N GLY A 320 1.92 -0.80 11.46
CA GLY A 320 2.51 -0.84 12.80
C GLY A 320 3.59 -1.92 12.97
N SER A 321 4.34 -2.24 11.93
CA SER A 321 5.49 -3.15 11.98
C SER A 321 6.67 -2.55 12.74
N GLU A 322 7.32 -3.33 13.60
CA GLU A 322 8.51 -2.91 14.34
C GLU A 322 9.73 -2.61 13.46
N ASN A 323 9.76 -3.18 12.24
CA ASN A 323 10.81 -2.91 11.27
C ASN A 323 10.74 -1.49 10.67
N ASN A 324 9.59 -0.81 10.80
CA ASN A 324 9.33 0.49 10.18
C ASN A 324 9.18 1.62 11.19
N VAL A 325 8.90 1.30 12.46
CA VAL A 325 8.63 2.30 13.50
C VAL A 325 9.61 2.12 14.65
N ASP A 326 10.49 3.09 14.82
CA ASP A 326 11.49 3.12 15.89
C ASP A 326 11.21 4.23 16.93
N GLN A 327 12.01 4.26 17.99
CA GLN A 327 11.91 5.28 19.06
C GLN A 327 12.11 6.69 18.51
N ALA A 328 13.08 6.89 17.61
CA ALA A 328 13.38 8.21 17.06
C ALA A 328 12.19 8.77 16.27
N PHE A 329 11.51 7.93 15.49
CA PHE A 329 10.28 8.32 14.80
C PHE A 329 9.16 8.68 15.78
N CYS A 330 8.92 7.84 16.80
CA CYS A 330 7.88 8.07 17.81
C CYS A 330 8.12 9.31 18.67
N ASP A 331 9.36 9.63 18.97
CA ASP A 331 9.72 10.83 19.73
C ASP A 331 9.64 12.11 18.87
N THR A 332 9.78 11.98 17.55
CA THR A 332 9.80 13.12 16.63
C THR A 332 8.42 13.42 16.03
N VAL A 333 7.67 12.40 15.58
CA VAL A 333 6.35 12.59 14.95
C VAL A 333 5.25 12.39 15.99
N ILE A 334 4.53 13.46 16.28
CA ILE A 334 3.49 13.50 17.30
C ILE A 334 2.14 13.68 16.60
N ALA A 335 1.19 12.75 16.85
CA ALA A 335 -0.16 12.87 16.30
C ALA A 335 -1.22 12.93 17.42
N ARG A 336 -2.37 13.53 17.08
CA ARG A 336 -3.58 13.44 17.90
C ARG A 336 -4.27 12.10 17.70
N ASP A 337 -4.35 11.64 16.44
CA ASP A 337 -4.99 10.40 16.03
C ASP A 337 -3.98 9.51 15.30
N TYR A 338 -3.85 8.27 15.72
CA TYR A 338 -2.99 7.26 15.10
C TYR A 338 -3.85 6.18 14.49
N VAL A 339 -3.72 5.93 13.18
CA VAL A 339 -4.50 4.95 12.43
C VAL A 339 -3.63 3.75 12.14
N PHE A 340 -4.00 2.60 12.69
CA PHE A 340 -3.41 1.29 12.42
C PHE A 340 -4.31 0.57 11.42
N CYS A 341 -3.78 0.30 10.23
CA CYS A 341 -4.40 -0.56 9.25
C CYS A 341 -3.73 -1.93 9.33
N GLY A 342 -4.53 -3.00 9.38
CA GLY A 342 -4.03 -4.35 9.55
C GLY A 342 -5.01 -5.19 10.34
N ASN A 343 -4.94 -6.50 10.16
CA ASN A 343 -5.92 -7.45 10.69
C ASN A 343 -5.29 -8.56 11.54
N GLY A 344 -4.03 -8.41 11.96
CA GLY A 344 -3.28 -9.42 12.72
C GLY A 344 -2.49 -10.41 11.88
N GLU A 345 -2.70 -10.45 10.55
CA GLU A 345 -1.82 -11.18 9.66
C GLU A 345 -0.40 -10.59 9.72
N HIS A 346 0.63 -11.44 9.65
CA HIS A 346 2.04 -11.06 9.84
C HIS A 346 2.32 -10.36 11.17
N GLU A 347 1.50 -10.64 12.20
CA GLU A 347 1.65 -10.09 13.56
C GLU A 347 1.56 -8.54 13.63
N ASN A 348 0.91 -7.92 12.62
CA ASN A 348 0.70 -6.46 12.60
C ASN A 348 -0.75 -6.09 12.98
N PRO A 349 -0.93 -5.03 13.82
CA PRO A 349 0.10 -4.16 14.41
C PRO A 349 0.95 -4.89 15.46
N ASP A 350 2.26 -4.66 15.45
CA ASP A 350 3.16 -5.22 16.47
C ASP A 350 2.83 -4.64 17.86
N PRO A 351 2.67 -5.48 18.89
CA PRO A 351 2.41 -5.01 20.26
C PRO A 351 3.47 -4.04 20.78
N ARG A 352 4.72 -4.22 20.35
CA ARG A 352 5.84 -3.37 20.74
C ARG A 352 5.71 -1.97 20.16
N VAL A 353 5.25 -1.85 18.91
CA VAL A 353 5.00 -0.55 18.27
C VAL A 353 3.84 0.19 18.92
N VAL A 354 2.75 -0.52 19.23
CA VAL A 354 1.60 0.06 19.95
C VAL A 354 2.03 0.61 21.32
N ASP A 355 2.83 -0.15 22.07
CA ASP A 355 3.38 0.27 23.36
C ASP A 355 4.36 1.45 23.22
N LEU A 356 5.24 1.40 22.21
CA LEU A 356 6.23 2.43 21.92
C LEU A 356 5.59 3.78 21.64
N ILE A 357 4.62 3.83 20.73
CA ILE A 357 3.87 5.05 20.41
C ILE A 357 3.13 5.58 21.65
N ALA A 358 2.45 4.70 22.41
CA ALA A 358 1.74 5.10 23.63
C ALA A 358 2.69 5.74 24.64
N LYS A 359 3.85 5.12 24.91
CA LYS A 359 4.85 5.63 25.85
C LYS A 359 5.46 6.97 25.39
N ALA A 360 5.83 7.08 24.12
CA ALA A 360 6.36 8.32 23.55
C ALA A 360 5.33 9.46 23.69
N ARG A 361 4.05 9.20 23.37
CA ARG A 361 2.99 10.20 23.53
C ARG A 361 2.71 10.58 24.98
N LEU A 362 2.69 9.63 25.88
CA LEU A 362 2.48 9.91 27.30
C LEU A 362 3.62 10.72 27.92
N LYS A 363 4.84 10.61 27.37
CA LYS A 363 6.01 11.38 27.78
C LYS A 363 6.03 12.80 27.17
N SER A 364 5.68 12.94 25.89
CA SER A 364 5.92 14.18 25.10
C SER A 364 4.91 15.29 25.35
N ALA A 365 3.65 15.01 25.68
CA ALA A 365 2.64 16.05 25.84
C ALA A 365 1.51 15.63 26.79
N PRO A 366 0.92 16.58 27.56
CA PRO A 366 -0.18 16.29 28.49
C PRO A 366 -1.53 16.05 27.78
N THR A 367 -1.62 16.32 26.48
CA THR A 367 -2.85 16.23 25.71
C THR A 367 -3.30 14.78 25.47
N SER A 368 -4.61 14.57 25.33
CA SER A 368 -5.16 13.27 24.95
C SER A 368 -4.87 12.94 23.48
N PHE A 369 -4.80 11.66 23.18
CA PHE A 369 -4.62 11.13 21.83
C PHE A 369 -5.44 9.85 21.66
N LYS A 370 -5.65 9.43 20.40
CA LYS A 370 -6.51 8.29 20.10
C LYS A 370 -5.86 7.33 19.14
N PHE A 371 -6.03 6.03 19.40
CA PHE A 371 -5.68 4.93 18.51
C PHE A 371 -6.94 4.44 17.80
N TRP A 372 -6.82 4.25 16.49
CA TRP A 372 -7.85 3.74 15.61
C TRP A 372 -7.34 2.50 14.92
N PHE A 373 -8.07 1.41 14.99
CA PHE A 373 -7.69 0.13 14.38
C PHE A 373 -8.73 -0.26 13.33
N SER A 374 -8.30 -0.48 12.08
CA SER A 374 -9.18 -0.86 10.96
C SER A 374 -9.79 -2.26 11.11
N SER A 375 -9.38 -3.00 12.13
CA SER A 375 -9.82 -4.37 12.42
C SER A 375 -9.89 -4.64 13.93
N SER A 376 -10.40 -5.81 14.30
CA SER A 376 -10.49 -6.29 15.68
C SER A 376 -10.64 -7.82 15.68
N GLU A 377 -10.53 -8.44 16.84
CA GLU A 377 -10.82 -9.88 17.03
C GLU A 377 -12.16 -10.29 16.40
N SER A 378 -13.20 -9.45 16.56
CA SER A 378 -14.58 -9.78 16.15
C SER A 378 -14.83 -9.72 14.62
N VAL A 379 -13.90 -9.21 13.81
CA VAL A 379 -14.01 -9.11 12.35
C VAL A 379 -12.91 -9.87 11.61
N VAL A 380 -12.09 -10.61 12.33
CA VAL A 380 -11.04 -11.47 11.76
C VAL A 380 -11.40 -12.93 12.00
N ASP A 381 -11.77 -13.62 10.92
CA ASP A 381 -12.29 -15.00 11.00
C ASP A 381 -11.21 -16.08 11.14
N LYS A 382 -9.93 -15.73 10.90
CA LYS A 382 -8.84 -16.71 10.81
C LYS A 382 -7.85 -16.61 11.96
N GLN A 383 -7.54 -17.74 12.58
CA GLN A 383 -6.37 -17.89 13.45
C GLN A 383 -5.09 -18.08 12.60
N PRO A 384 -3.91 -17.61 13.06
CA PRO A 384 -3.66 -16.95 14.37
C PRO A 384 -3.97 -15.44 14.40
N ALA A 385 -4.40 -14.83 13.31
CA ALA A 385 -4.59 -13.38 13.21
C ALA A 385 -5.66 -12.85 14.19
N SER A 386 -6.75 -13.58 14.37
CA SER A 386 -7.79 -13.25 15.36
C SER A 386 -7.24 -13.21 16.79
N ASP A 387 -6.43 -14.21 17.18
CA ASP A 387 -5.79 -14.26 18.49
C ASP A 387 -4.82 -13.09 18.70
N HIS A 388 -4.08 -12.72 17.65
CA HIS A 388 -3.21 -11.55 17.67
C HIS A 388 -4.01 -10.27 17.92
N MET A 389 -5.12 -10.06 17.20
CA MET A 389 -5.97 -8.88 17.41
C MET A 389 -6.59 -8.85 18.80
N ALA A 390 -6.96 -10.00 19.39
CA ALA A 390 -7.39 -10.10 20.78
C ALA A 390 -6.30 -9.65 21.76
N ALA A 391 -5.04 -10.05 21.52
CA ALA A 391 -3.89 -9.61 22.32
C ALA A 391 -3.65 -8.09 22.20
N ILE A 392 -3.77 -7.52 20.99
CA ILE A 392 -3.69 -6.06 20.78
C ILE A 392 -4.81 -5.33 21.51
N GLU A 393 -6.06 -5.82 21.44
CA GLU A 393 -7.17 -5.21 22.21
C GLU A 393 -6.89 -5.20 23.70
N LYS A 394 -6.39 -6.31 24.25
CA LYS A 394 -6.02 -6.42 25.67
C LYS A 394 -4.91 -5.45 26.06
N LEU A 395 -3.87 -5.35 25.21
CA LEU A 395 -2.77 -4.40 25.39
C LEU A 395 -3.27 -2.95 25.42
N VAL A 396 -4.06 -2.55 24.43
CA VAL A 396 -4.57 -1.17 24.30
C VAL A 396 -5.48 -0.80 25.48
N LYS A 397 -6.36 -1.71 25.92
CA LYS A 397 -7.20 -1.52 27.12
C LYS A 397 -6.34 -1.28 28.37
N ARG A 398 -5.26 -2.05 28.55
CA ARG A 398 -4.32 -1.87 29.65
C ARG A 398 -3.61 -0.50 29.58
N LEU A 399 -3.10 -0.12 28.42
CA LEU A 399 -2.44 1.17 28.20
C LEU A 399 -3.40 2.36 28.42
N ALA A 400 -4.63 2.26 27.95
CA ALA A 400 -5.65 3.28 28.18
C ALA A 400 -5.95 3.46 29.68
N LYS A 401 -6.10 2.36 30.43
CA LYS A 401 -6.29 2.39 31.88
C LYS A 401 -5.11 3.07 32.59
N SER A 402 -3.88 2.73 32.25
CA SER A 402 -2.68 3.32 32.86
C SER A 402 -2.43 4.78 32.45
N SER A 403 -2.98 5.21 31.30
CA SER A 403 -2.84 6.58 30.79
C SER A 403 -3.66 7.64 31.54
N LYS A 404 -4.46 7.27 32.54
CA LYS A 404 -5.39 8.16 33.24
C LYS A 404 -6.35 8.90 32.29
N GLY A 405 -6.84 8.20 31.25
CA GLY A 405 -7.81 8.72 30.27
C GLY A 405 -7.19 9.55 29.11
N ARG A 406 -5.87 9.66 29.04
CA ARG A 406 -5.19 10.37 27.96
C ARG A 406 -5.17 9.57 26.64
N LEU A 407 -4.98 8.25 26.70
CA LEU A 407 -5.14 7.38 25.55
C LEU A 407 -6.61 6.96 25.42
N LYS A 408 -7.21 7.33 24.30
CA LYS A 408 -8.50 6.81 23.83
C LYS A 408 -8.24 5.81 22.70
N PHE A 409 -9.21 4.94 22.43
CA PHE A 409 -9.06 3.99 21.32
C PHE A 409 -10.41 3.60 20.73
N GLN A 410 -10.34 3.12 19.49
CA GLN A 410 -11.49 2.53 18.80
C GLN A 410 -11.01 1.43 17.86
N PHE A 411 -11.67 0.29 17.91
CA PHE A 411 -11.50 -0.82 16.98
C PHE A 411 -12.73 -0.90 16.08
N LEU A 412 -12.53 -1.23 14.81
CA LEU A 412 -13.62 -1.59 13.91
C LEU A 412 -14.11 -2.99 14.28
N LYS A 413 -15.26 -3.06 14.95
CA LYS A 413 -15.83 -4.32 15.48
C LYS A 413 -16.96 -4.88 14.64
N SER A 414 -17.48 -4.10 13.72
CA SER A 414 -18.56 -4.47 12.81
C SER A 414 -18.61 -3.48 11.66
N GLY A 415 -19.23 -3.89 10.55
CA GLY A 415 -19.34 -3.07 9.34
C GLY A 415 -18.05 -2.98 8.55
N SER A 416 -18.06 -2.18 7.52
CA SER A 416 -16.99 -2.13 6.50
C SER A 416 -15.99 -1.00 6.69
N SER A 417 -16.32 0.02 7.50
CA SER A 417 -15.48 1.20 7.68
C SER A 417 -15.82 1.98 8.94
N MET A 418 -14.91 2.88 9.32
CA MET A 418 -15.14 3.87 10.39
C MET A 418 -14.62 5.24 9.98
N ALA A 419 -15.29 6.30 10.46
CA ALA A 419 -14.81 7.68 10.32
C ALA A 419 -13.82 7.99 11.46
N VAL A 420 -12.67 8.56 11.10
CA VAL A 420 -11.62 9.00 12.04
C VAL A 420 -11.77 10.48 12.36
N THR A 421 -12.11 11.29 11.33
CA THR A 421 -12.31 12.76 11.45
C THR A 421 -13.57 13.21 10.72
#